data_dc557ff7cbaf9cdfe76912492194c3c3
#
_entry.id   dc557ff7cbaf9cdfe76912492194c3c3
#
_cell.length_a   1.000
_cell.length_b   1.000
_cell.length_c   1.000
_cell.angle_alpha   90.00
_cell.angle_beta   90.00
_cell.angle_gamma   90.00
#
_symmetry.space_group_name_H-M   'P 1'
#
loop_
_entity.id
_entity.type
_entity.pdbx_description
1 polymer ?
#
loop_
_entity_poly.entity_id
_entity_poly.type
_entity_poly.pdbx_seq_one_letter_code
_entity_poly.pdbx_strand_id
1 'polypeptide(L)'
;VLHYAHAIGEADANGSVGVVLGGRELTISREFLEDLAETNPEEYLPKLRKPLLVVHSPIDVTVGIDNAQNIFSLARYPKSLMALDKADHLLTRQGTAQRAADIIGSWAQQYIQPLFVPAKTTDTNAVSYSARGTKYGDVVRTSDRAITTDRSKNTGGKGQGVTSTGLYMSALAVSCSQAVREAAKGMQLDDVRVEVNHNGDGTFTRLITLYGDLTDDEVETLRAAGASSTVDGYVAKGEIETTAETASLERRRRQNKLHRAERLGK
;
A
#
# COMPACT_ATOMS: atom_id res chain seq x y z
N VAL A 1 -19.03 -18.93 17.57
CA VAL A 1 -19.93 -18.83 18.71
C VAL A 1 -20.43 -20.21 19.12
N LEU A 2 -21.01 -21.03 18.23
CA LEU A 2 -21.54 -22.37 18.55
C LEU A 2 -20.50 -23.35 19.11
N HIS A 3 -19.19 -23.17 18.80
CA HIS A 3 -18.14 -24.07 19.32
C HIS A 3 -17.93 -23.98 20.84
N TYR A 4 -18.34 -22.91 21.47
CA TYR A 4 -18.14 -22.67 22.91
C TYR A 4 -19.45 -22.66 23.71
N ALA A 5 -20.57 -22.98 23.07
CA ALA A 5 -21.87 -23.04 23.77
C ALA A 5 -21.88 -24.04 24.96
N HIS A 6 -21.11 -25.12 24.86
CA HIS A 6 -20.94 -26.07 25.95
C HIS A 6 -20.13 -25.52 27.13
N ALA A 7 -19.20 -24.58 26.86
CA ALA A 7 -18.36 -23.95 27.86
C ALA A 7 -19.15 -22.99 28.80
N ILE A 8 -20.31 -22.52 28.37
CA ILE A 8 -21.19 -21.66 29.21
C ILE A 8 -21.61 -22.42 30.46
N GLY A 9 -22.03 -23.69 30.33
CA GLY A 9 -22.42 -24.50 31.48
C GLY A 9 -21.28 -24.79 32.47
N GLU A 10 -20.06 -24.93 32.01
CA GLU A 10 -18.88 -25.10 32.86
C GLU A 10 -18.47 -23.79 33.53
N ALA A 11 -18.64 -22.64 32.84
CA ALA A 11 -18.38 -21.34 33.42
C ALA A 11 -19.40 -20.94 34.50
N ASP A 12 -20.59 -21.54 34.50
CA ASP A 12 -21.66 -21.29 35.50
C ASP A 12 -21.24 -21.65 36.92
N ALA A 13 -20.41 -22.69 37.10
CA ALA A 13 -19.98 -23.14 38.40
C ALA A 13 -18.84 -22.33 39.03
N ASN A 14 -17.93 -21.76 38.21
CA ASN A 14 -16.69 -21.13 38.64
C ASN A 14 -16.48 -19.71 38.12
N GLY A 15 -17.45 -19.14 37.40
CA GLY A 15 -17.33 -17.79 36.78
C GLY A 15 -16.34 -17.73 35.60
N SER A 16 -15.66 -18.83 35.26
CA SER A 16 -14.75 -18.93 34.14
C SER A 16 -14.52 -20.38 33.72
N VAL A 17 -14.09 -20.57 32.47
CA VAL A 17 -13.75 -21.87 31.89
C VAL A 17 -12.44 -21.83 31.14
N GLY A 18 -11.65 -22.91 31.26
CA GLY A 18 -10.42 -23.10 30.47
C GLY A 18 -10.78 -23.59 29.07
N VAL A 19 -10.23 -22.94 28.05
CA VAL A 19 -10.39 -23.37 26.64
C VAL A 19 -9.02 -23.39 25.96
N VAL A 20 -8.85 -24.32 25.00
CA VAL A 20 -7.63 -24.37 24.17
C VAL A 20 -7.90 -23.71 22.84
N LEU A 21 -7.22 -22.59 22.58
CA LEU A 21 -7.30 -21.84 21.33
C LEU A 21 -5.92 -21.78 20.67
N GLY A 22 -5.82 -22.31 19.46
CA GLY A 22 -4.55 -22.31 18.72
C GLY A 22 -3.40 -23.01 19.46
N GLY A 23 -3.71 -24.05 20.25
CA GLY A 23 -2.74 -24.79 21.05
C GLY A 23 -2.31 -24.09 22.36
N ARG A 24 -2.99 -23.00 22.74
CA ARG A 24 -2.77 -22.29 24.02
C ARG A 24 -3.98 -22.42 24.92
N GLU A 25 -3.71 -22.69 26.20
CA GLU A 25 -4.74 -22.65 27.22
C GLU A 25 -5.06 -21.20 27.57
N LEU A 26 -6.34 -20.84 27.49
CA LEU A 26 -6.87 -19.53 27.84
C LEU A 26 -8.03 -19.70 28.81
N THR A 27 -8.17 -18.79 29.75
CA THR A 27 -9.34 -18.74 30.64
C THR A 27 -10.31 -17.69 30.11
N ILE A 28 -11.55 -18.12 29.85
CA ILE A 28 -12.64 -17.27 29.36
C ILE A 28 -13.63 -17.04 30.50
N SER A 29 -13.99 -15.78 30.76
CA SER A 29 -14.99 -15.46 31.78
C SER A 29 -16.41 -15.77 31.28
N ARG A 30 -17.31 -16.02 32.23
CA ARG A 30 -18.74 -16.17 31.96
C ARG A 30 -19.31 -14.94 31.25
N GLU A 31 -18.97 -13.74 31.74
CA GLU A 31 -19.43 -12.46 31.15
C GLU A 31 -19.06 -12.36 29.66
N PHE A 32 -17.85 -12.79 29.26
CA PHE A 32 -17.47 -12.81 27.86
C PHE A 32 -18.32 -13.77 27.03
N LEU A 33 -18.66 -14.93 27.57
CA LEU A 33 -19.49 -15.93 26.88
C LEU A 33 -20.96 -15.43 26.76
N GLU A 34 -21.47 -14.75 27.78
CA GLU A 34 -22.80 -14.14 27.77
C GLU A 34 -22.86 -13.00 26.74
N ASP A 35 -21.89 -12.07 26.73
CA ASP A 35 -21.78 -11.00 25.73
C ASP A 35 -21.71 -11.57 24.30
N LEU A 36 -20.94 -12.63 24.12
CA LEU A 36 -20.83 -13.29 22.84
C LEU A 36 -22.15 -13.95 22.39
N ALA A 37 -22.92 -14.53 23.33
CA ALA A 37 -24.20 -15.16 23.05
C ALA A 37 -25.31 -14.14 22.76
N GLU A 38 -25.27 -12.97 23.43
CA GLU A 38 -26.19 -11.85 23.24
C GLU A 38 -25.87 -11.06 21.97
N THR A 39 -24.64 -11.14 21.47
CA THR A 39 -24.24 -10.40 20.28
C THR A 39 -24.91 -10.98 19.03
N ASN A 40 -25.86 -10.25 18.46
CA ASN A 40 -26.55 -10.63 17.22
C ASN A 40 -26.11 -9.76 16.04
N PRO A 41 -25.33 -10.31 15.10
CA PRO A 41 -24.91 -9.58 13.90
C PRO A 41 -26.05 -9.01 13.04
N GLU A 42 -27.22 -9.66 13.06
CA GLU A 42 -28.42 -9.22 12.33
C GLU A 42 -28.98 -7.90 12.85
N GLU A 43 -28.69 -7.56 14.10
CA GLU A 43 -29.18 -6.32 14.71
C GLU A 43 -28.29 -5.13 14.45
N TYR A 44 -26.96 -5.29 14.40
CA TYR A 44 -26.03 -4.17 14.27
C TYR A 44 -25.43 -3.98 12.89
N LEU A 45 -25.18 -5.07 12.12
CA LEU A 45 -24.58 -4.95 10.77
C LEU A 45 -25.45 -4.11 9.81
N PRO A 46 -26.78 -4.25 9.77
CA PRO A 46 -27.61 -3.37 8.95
C PRO A 46 -27.59 -1.90 9.38
N LYS A 47 -27.21 -1.63 10.64
CA LYS A 47 -27.14 -0.28 11.21
C LYS A 47 -25.76 0.37 11.11
N LEU A 48 -24.74 -0.34 10.62
CA LEU A 48 -23.35 0.12 10.54
C LEU A 48 -23.19 1.45 9.79
N ARG A 49 -23.94 1.66 8.70
CA ARG A 49 -23.93 2.88 7.87
C ARG A 49 -22.54 3.39 7.51
N LYS A 50 -21.60 2.49 7.39
CA LYS A 50 -20.20 2.73 6.98
C LYS A 50 -19.84 1.76 5.88
N PRO A 51 -18.91 2.12 4.98
CA PRO A 51 -18.35 1.18 4.04
C PRO A 51 -17.74 -0.02 4.77
N LEU A 52 -18.06 -1.22 4.31
CA LEU A 52 -17.57 -2.48 4.87
C LEU A 52 -16.80 -3.25 3.82
N LEU A 53 -15.59 -3.64 4.15
CA LEU A 53 -14.81 -4.61 3.39
C LEU A 53 -14.64 -5.87 4.23
N VAL A 54 -15.06 -6.99 3.69
CA VAL A 54 -14.79 -8.33 4.23
C VAL A 54 -13.71 -8.97 3.35
N VAL A 55 -12.61 -9.38 3.96
CA VAL A 55 -11.52 -10.08 3.26
C VAL A 55 -11.35 -11.43 3.92
N HIS A 56 -11.49 -12.52 3.16
CA HIS A 56 -11.51 -13.86 3.73
C HIS A 56 -10.91 -14.91 2.78
N SER A 57 -10.33 -15.96 3.34
CA SER A 57 -9.85 -17.09 2.54
C SER A 57 -10.96 -18.10 2.30
N PRO A 58 -11.22 -18.51 1.04
CA PRO A 58 -12.20 -19.56 0.74
C PRO A 58 -11.83 -20.94 1.31
N ILE A 59 -10.56 -21.15 1.63
CA ILE A 59 -10.02 -22.41 2.14
C ILE A 59 -9.65 -22.34 3.63
N ASP A 60 -10.14 -21.33 4.35
CA ASP A 60 -9.94 -21.21 5.79
C ASP A 60 -10.70 -22.33 6.51
N VAL A 61 -9.94 -23.21 7.20
CA VAL A 61 -10.49 -24.33 7.95
C VAL A 61 -10.78 -23.99 9.42
N THR A 62 -10.35 -22.82 9.88
CA THR A 62 -10.58 -22.35 11.26
C THR A 62 -11.90 -21.59 11.35
N VAL A 63 -12.12 -20.66 10.42
CA VAL A 63 -13.38 -19.93 10.28
C VAL A 63 -13.86 -20.06 8.84
N GLY A 64 -14.97 -20.77 8.64
CA GLY A 64 -15.50 -21.03 7.31
C GLY A 64 -15.93 -19.76 6.58
N ILE A 65 -15.84 -19.80 5.25
CA ILE A 65 -16.23 -18.70 4.36
C ILE A 65 -17.68 -18.24 4.55
N ASP A 66 -18.55 -19.12 5.05
CA ASP A 66 -19.95 -18.84 5.32
C ASP A 66 -20.13 -17.67 6.30
N ASN A 67 -19.21 -17.52 7.28
CA ASN A 67 -19.22 -16.39 8.20
C ASN A 67 -18.98 -15.06 7.46
N ALA A 68 -18.05 -15.03 6.54
CA ALA A 68 -17.77 -13.84 5.71
C ALA A 68 -18.95 -13.51 4.80
N GLN A 69 -19.58 -14.53 4.20
CA GLN A 69 -20.77 -14.37 3.37
C GLN A 69 -21.96 -13.88 4.17
N ASN A 70 -22.17 -14.39 5.39
CA ASN A 70 -23.23 -13.94 6.28
C ASN A 70 -23.05 -12.47 6.67
N ILE A 71 -21.85 -12.07 7.14
CA ILE A 71 -21.52 -10.68 7.43
C ILE A 71 -21.78 -9.78 6.21
N PHE A 72 -21.32 -10.23 5.03
CA PHE A 72 -21.55 -9.49 3.79
C PHE A 72 -23.03 -9.38 3.46
N SER A 73 -23.83 -10.44 3.63
CA SER A 73 -25.25 -10.43 3.32
C SER A 73 -26.03 -9.44 4.19
N LEU A 74 -25.75 -9.40 5.49
CA LEU A 74 -26.42 -8.58 6.49
C LEU A 74 -26.08 -7.07 6.38
N ALA A 75 -24.87 -6.74 5.98
CA ALA A 75 -24.44 -5.35 5.85
C ALA A 75 -25.15 -4.64 4.69
N ARG A 76 -25.34 -3.33 4.83
CA ARG A 76 -25.86 -2.47 3.76
C ARG A 76 -24.72 -1.93 2.89
N TYR A 77 -25.06 -1.55 1.65
CA TYR A 77 -24.12 -0.86 0.77
C TYR A 77 -23.68 0.49 1.36
N PRO A 78 -22.42 0.92 1.10
CA PRO A 78 -21.42 0.25 0.28
C PRO A 78 -20.71 -0.89 1.04
N LYS A 79 -20.62 -2.06 0.40
CA LYS A 79 -19.96 -3.25 0.95
C LYS A 79 -19.22 -4.02 -0.13
N SER A 80 -18.14 -4.71 0.24
CA SER A 80 -17.35 -5.56 -0.64
C SER A 80 -16.93 -6.83 0.08
N LEU A 81 -16.86 -7.93 -0.66
CA LEU A 81 -16.30 -9.21 -0.21
C LEU A 81 -15.17 -9.59 -1.17
N MET A 82 -13.98 -9.77 -0.64
CA MET A 82 -12.76 -10.09 -1.40
C MET A 82 -12.19 -11.41 -0.93
N ALA A 83 -11.94 -12.31 -1.88
CA ALA A 83 -11.30 -13.59 -1.60
C ALA A 83 -9.76 -13.44 -1.54
N LEU A 84 -9.15 -14.01 -0.51
CA LEU A 84 -7.71 -14.24 -0.40
C LEU A 84 -7.43 -15.70 -0.73
N ASP A 85 -7.30 -16.01 -2.01
CA ASP A 85 -7.01 -17.37 -2.46
C ASP A 85 -5.72 -17.90 -1.80
N LYS A 86 -5.77 -19.14 -1.31
CA LYS A 86 -4.64 -19.84 -0.70
C LYS A 86 -4.09 -19.23 0.61
N ALA A 87 -4.77 -18.26 1.22
CA ALA A 87 -4.39 -17.76 2.54
C ALA A 87 -4.81 -18.75 3.63
N ASP A 88 -4.01 -18.87 4.68
CA ASP A 88 -4.42 -19.50 5.93
C ASP A 88 -5.10 -18.47 6.85
N HIS A 89 -5.69 -18.95 7.95
CA HIS A 89 -6.43 -18.11 8.90
C HIS A 89 -5.60 -16.93 9.46
N LEU A 90 -4.30 -17.11 9.68
CA LEU A 90 -3.41 -16.13 10.28
C LEU A 90 -2.56 -15.39 9.25
N LEU A 91 -2.79 -15.60 7.95
CA LEU A 91 -2.03 -15.00 6.84
C LEU A 91 -0.51 -15.27 6.95
N THR A 92 -0.12 -16.46 7.44
CA THR A 92 1.29 -16.80 7.65
C THR A 92 2.02 -17.21 6.36
N ARG A 93 1.27 -17.63 5.33
CA ARG A 93 1.87 -17.95 4.03
C ARG A 93 2.50 -16.72 3.40
N GLN A 94 3.68 -16.93 2.81
CA GLN A 94 4.45 -15.86 2.19
C GLN A 94 3.61 -15.04 1.19
N GLY A 95 3.64 -13.72 1.32
CA GLY A 95 2.96 -12.77 0.43
C GLY A 95 1.46 -12.57 0.70
N THR A 96 0.80 -13.40 1.55
CA THR A 96 -0.64 -13.26 1.79
C THR A 96 -0.99 -12.01 2.59
N ALA A 97 -0.20 -11.70 3.61
CA ALA A 97 -0.39 -10.47 4.40
C ALA A 97 -0.16 -9.20 3.56
N GLN A 98 0.85 -9.20 2.69
CA GLN A 98 1.10 -8.09 1.77
C GLN A 98 -0.08 -7.91 0.80
N ARG A 99 -0.54 -8.99 0.19
CA ARG A 99 -1.71 -8.97 -0.70
C ARG A 99 -2.97 -8.45 0.00
N ALA A 100 -3.21 -8.87 1.25
CA ALA A 100 -4.32 -8.35 2.05
C ALA A 100 -4.19 -6.84 2.27
N ALA A 101 -3.00 -6.36 2.63
CA ALA A 101 -2.73 -4.94 2.83
C ALA A 101 -2.96 -4.11 1.55
N ASP A 102 -2.52 -4.61 0.40
CA ASP A 102 -2.71 -3.95 -0.91
C ASP A 102 -4.19 -3.84 -1.28
N ILE A 103 -4.97 -4.91 -1.07
CA ILE A 103 -6.42 -4.93 -1.29
C ILE A 103 -7.10 -3.92 -0.37
N ILE A 104 -6.81 -3.94 0.94
CA ILE A 104 -7.39 -3.03 1.93
C ILE A 104 -7.04 -1.58 1.58
N GLY A 105 -5.78 -1.31 1.27
CA GLY A 105 -5.29 0.02 0.91
C GLY A 105 -5.98 0.58 -0.33
N SER A 106 -6.06 -0.21 -1.39
CA SER A 106 -6.72 0.18 -2.64
C SER A 106 -8.22 0.41 -2.45
N TRP A 107 -8.90 -0.49 -1.73
CA TRP A 107 -10.33 -0.36 -1.46
C TRP A 107 -10.64 0.85 -0.59
N ALA A 108 -9.85 1.10 0.45
CA ALA A 108 -10.07 2.19 1.40
C ALA A 108 -9.93 3.58 0.76
N GLN A 109 -9.10 3.74 -0.27
CA GLN A 109 -8.85 5.02 -0.93
C GLN A 109 -10.12 5.74 -1.41
N GLN A 110 -11.13 5.01 -1.86
CA GLN A 110 -12.39 5.58 -2.33
C GLN A 110 -13.24 6.18 -1.20
N TYR A 111 -13.03 5.75 0.05
CA TYR A 111 -13.81 6.17 1.22
C TYR A 111 -13.03 7.09 2.15
N ILE A 112 -11.71 7.05 2.10
CA ILE A 112 -10.85 7.93 2.89
C ILE A 112 -10.73 9.25 2.14
N GLN A 113 -11.41 10.28 2.63
CA GLN A 113 -11.21 11.62 2.09
C GLN A 113 -9.81 12.12 2.47
N PRO A 114 -9.00 12.52 1.50
CA PRO A 114 -7.74 13.18 1.83
C PRO A 114 -8.04 14.42 2.66
N LEU A 115 -7.23 14.65 3.69
CA LEU A 115 -7.38 15.79 4.61
C LEU A 115 -7.13 17.15 3.92
N PHE A 116 -6.60 17.11 2.72
CA PHE A 116 -6.38 18.25 1.84
C PHE A 116 -6.62 17.80 0.40
N VAL A 117 -7.03 18.73 -0.45
CA VAL A 117 -7.07 18.48 -1.89
C VAL A 117 -5.62 18.39 -2.35
N PRO A 118 -5.19 17.26 -2.93
CA PRO A 118 -3.84 17.17 -3.48
C PRO A 118 -3.64 18.26 -4.52
N ALA A 119 -2.48 18.90 -4.52
CA ALA A 119 -2.11 19.79 -5.62
C ALA A 119 -2.24 19.03 -6.95
N LYS A 120 -2.69 19.72 -7.99
CA LYS A 120 -2.64 19.14 -9.33
C LYS A 120 -1.17 18.88 -9.66
N THR A 121 -0.90 17.65 -10.04
CA THR A 121 0.43 17.24 -10.50
C THR A 121 0.37 16.90 -11.98
N THR A 122 1.46 17.20 -12.66
CA THR A 122 1.69 16.92 -14.08
C THR A 122 2.95 16.08 -14.19
N ASP A 123 3.38 15.76 -15.39
CA ASP A 123 4.64 15.04 -15.62
C ASP A 123 5.88 15.91 -15.33
N THR A 124 5.68 17.22 -15.07
CA THR A 124 6.76 18.17 -14.82
C THR A 124 6.89 18.59 -13.37
N ASN A 125 6.02 18.13 -12.47
CA ASN A 125 6.11 18.43 -11.05
C ASN A 125 5.81 17.24 -10.15
N ALA A 126 6.38 17.28 -8.96
CA ALA A 126 6.05 16.35 -7.88
C ALA A 126 5.78 17.14 -6.59
N VAL A 127 4.87 16.64 -5.76
CA VAL A 127 4.50 17.25 -4.49
C VAL A 127 4.53 16.19 -3.39
N SER A 128 5.28 16.47 -2.32
CA SER A 128 5.35 15.63 -1.12
C SER A 128 4.51 16.21 0.00
N TYR A 129 3.78 15.36 0.69
CA TYR A 129 2.96 15.69 1.86
C TYR A 129 3.31 14.75 3.00
N SER A 130 3.54 15.29 4.19
CA SER A 130 3.77 14.49 5.40
C SER A 130 2.59 13.56 5.68
N ALA A 131 2.85 12.28 5.83
CA ALA A 131 1.85 11.29 6.21
C ALA A 131 1.58 11.36 7.72
N ARG A 132 0.29 11.36 8.13
CA ARG A 132 -0.07 11.40 9.54
C ARG A 132 0.33 10.13 10.26
N GLY A 133 0.74 10.27 11.52
CA GLY A 133 1.11 9.14 12.39
C GLY A 133 2.49 8.56 12.09
N THR A 134 3.25 9.19 11.20
CA THR A 134 4.64 8.85 10.92
C THR A 134 5.57 10.03 11.25
N LYS A 135 6.83 9.73 11.54
CA LYS A 135 7.85 10.76 11.79
C LYS A 135 8.47 11.27 10.49
N TYR A 136 8.66 10.38 9.52
CA TYR A 136 9.37 10.63 8.26
C TYR A 136 8.64 10.07 7.04
N GLY A 137 7.41 9.58 7.21
CA GLY A 137 6.62 9.08 6.09
C GLY A 137 5.97 10.24 5.34
N ASP A 138 5.99 10.16 4.02
CA ASP A 138 5.33 11.08 3.11
C ASP A 138 4.50 10.35 2.07
N VAL A 139 3.56 11.06 1.48
CA VAL A 139 2.88 10.68 0.23
C VAL A 139 3.36 11.63 -0.85
N VAL A 140 4.08 11.11 -1.82
CA VAL A 140 4.53 11.84 -3.00
C VAL A 140 3.52 11.64 -4.13
N ARG A 141 3.15 12.71 -4.78
CA ARG A 141 2.31 12.68 -5.99
C ARG A 141 3.08 13.28 -7.17
N THR A 142 2.96 12.60 -8.31
CA THR A 142 3.43 13.08 -9.59
C THR A 142 2.50 12.55 -10.68
N SER A 143 2.19 13.31 -11.71
CA SER A 143 1.10 12.99 -12.64
C SER A 143 -0.17 12.62 -11.88
N ASP A 144 -0.85 11.54 -12.22
CA ASP A 144 -2.04 11.04 -11.52
C ASP A 144 -1.72 9.89 -10.53
N ARG A 145 -0.44 9.72 -10.16
CA ARG A 145 0.02 8.63 -9.30
C ARG A 145 0.43 9.12 -7.92
N ALA A 146 0.33 8.23 -6.95
CA ALA A 146 0.80 8.46 -5.58
C ALA A 146 1.74 7.33 -5.15
N ILE A 147 2.82 7.69 -4.46
CA ILE A 147 3.82 6.79 -3.93
C ILE A 147 3.99 7.09 -2.45
N THR A 148 3.99 6.06 -1.61
CA THR A 148 4.32 6.20 -0.18
C THR A 148 5.83 6.12 -0.01
N THR A 149 6.38 7.05 0.76
CA THR A 149 7.81 7.12 1.07
C THR A 149 8.04 7.11 2.57
N ASP A 150 9.19 6.60 3.00
CA ASP A 150 9.62 6.65 4.40
C ASP A 150 11.14 6.48 4.48
N ARG A 151 11.74 6.82 5.62
CA ARG A 151 13.09 6.40 5.94
C ARG A 151 13.12 4.92 6.31
N SER A 152 14.26 4.29 6.06
CA SER A 152 14.51 2.92 6.53
C SER A 152 14.53 2.85 8.07
N LYS A 153 14.32 1.67 8.63
CA LYS A 153 14.29 1.47 10.10
C LYS A 153 15.61 1.86 10.77
N ASN A 154 16.74 1.57 10.13
CA ASN A 154 18.08 1.91 10.63
C ASN A 154 18.39 3.42 10.60
N THR A 155 17.61 4.23 9.87
CA THR A 155 17.72 5.69 9.84
C THR A 155 16.56 6.40 10.56
N GLY A 156 15.84 5.66 11.43
CA GLY A 156 14.81 6.19 12.32
C GLY A 156 13.41 6.27 11.72
N GLY A 157 13.19 5.75 10.51
CA GLY A 157 11.87 5.56 9.91
C GLY A 157 11.20 4.25 10.36
N LYS A 158 10.03 3.97 9.82
CA LYS A 158 9.31 2.71 10.00
C LYS A 158 9.47 1.75 8.81
N GLY A 159 10.07 2.21 7.71
CA GLY A 159 10.23 1.44 6.48
C GLY A 159 8.89 1.16 5.79
N GLN A 160 7.94 2.09 5.86
CA GLN A 160 6.58 1.93 5.33
C GLN A 160 6.43 2.38 3.87
N GLY A 161 7.53 2.73 3.22
CA GLY A 161 7.53 3.18 1.84
C GLY A 161 8.93 3.16 1.23
N VAL A 162 9.01 3.59 -0.02
CA VAL A 162 10.28 3.73 -0.75
C VAL A 162 11.10 4.87 -0.12
N THR A 163 12.41 4.69 0.02
CA THR A 163 13.27 5.79 0.51
C THR A 163 13.48 6.84 -0.59
N SER A 164 13.83 8.06 -0.21
CA SER A 164 14.16 9.13 -1.18
C SER A 164 15.31 8.73 -2.12
N THR A 165 16.34 8.08 -1.58
CA THR A 165 17.43 7.51 -2.38
C THR A 165 16.93 6.41 -3.31
N GLY A 166 16.00 5.56 -2.83
CA GLY A 166 15.36 4.54 -3.66
C GLY A 166 14.56 5.13 -4.82
N LEU A 167 13.84 6.24 -4.61
CA LEU A 167 13.15 6.96 -5.69
C LEU A 167 14.15 7.52 -6.72
N TYR A 168 15.24 8.09 -6.25
CA TYR A 168 16.29 8.61 -7.14
C TYR A 168 16.92 7.51 -7.98
N MET A 169 17.32 6.40 -7.37
CA MET A 169 17.83 5.23 -8.09
C MET A 169 16.81 4.65 -9.07
N SER A 170 15.54 4.64 -8.70
CA SER A 170 14.45 4.17 -9.58
C SER A 170 14.31 5.08 -10.81
N ALA A 171 14.41 6.40 -10.63
CA ALA A 171 14.36 7.35 -11.75
C ALA A 171 15.50 7.11 -12.73
N LEU A 172 16.74 6.93 -12.24
CA LEU A 172 17.91 6.61 -13.06
C LEU A 172 17.74 5.28 -13.81
N ALA A 173 17.23 4.24 -13.14
CA ALA A 173 17.05 2.92 -13.74
C ALA A 173 15.97 2.94 -14.83
N VAL A 174 14.82 3.56 -14.54
CA VAL A 174 13.68 3.64 -15.48
C VAL A 174 14.05 4.47 -16.71
N SER A 175 14.66 5.66 -16.52
CA SER A 175 15.07 6.52 -17.62
C SER A 175 16.09 5.83 -18.54
N CYS A 176 17.06 5.13 -17.96
CA CYS A 176 18.04 4.33 -18.69
C CYS A 176 17.34 3.20 -19.49
N SER A 177 16.47 2.43 -18.85
CA SER A 177 15.73 1.34 -19.50
C SER A 177 14.87 1.83 -20.68
N GLN A 178 14.24 3.00 -20.52
CA GLN A 178 13.45 3.62 -21.60
C GLN A 178 14.32 4.08 -22.76
N ALA A 179 15.47 4.72 -22.48
CA ALA A 179 16.42 5.15 -23.51
C ALA A 179 17.00 3.98 -24.31
N VAL A 180 17.35 2.88 -23.62
CA VAL A 180 17.80 1.65 -24.27
C VAL A 180 16.74 1.08 -25.20
N ARG A 181 15.48 0.94 -24.72
CA ARG A 181 14.38 0.40 -25.53
C ARG A 181 14.00 1.31 -26.70
N GLU A 182 14.15 2.61 -26.54
CA GLU A 182 13.94 3.54 -27.65
C GLU A 182 15.01 3.43 -28.73
N ALA A 183 16.28 3.30 -28.34
CA ALA A 183 17.42 3.10 -29.25
C ALA A 183 17.38 1.72 -29.92
N ALA A 184 16.77 0.71 -29.30
CA ALA A 184 16.72 -0.66 -29.82
C ALA A 184 15.69 -0.85 -30.95
N LYS A 185 15.02 0.20 -31.45
CA LYS A 185 14.07 0.10 -32.55
C LYS A 185 14.75 -0.49 -33.80
N GLY A 186 14.29 -1.65 -34.22
CA GLY A 186 14.86 -2.40 -35.36
C GLY A 186 15.94 -3.42 -35.00
N MET A 187 16.36 -3.51 -33.75
CA MET A 187 17.27 -4.53 -33.21
C MET A 187 16.47 -5.70 -32.58
N GLN A 188 17.13 -6.85 -32.39
CA GLN A 188 16.51 -8.01 -31.75
C GLN A 188 16.74 -7.99 -30.22
N LEU A 189 16.24 -6.96 -29.55
CA LEU A 189 16.22 -6.85 -28.11
C LEU A 189 14.92 -7.44 -27.56
N ASP A 190 15.01 -8.52 -26.77
CA ASP A 190 13.86 -9.19 -26.14
C ASP A 190 13.47 -8.52 -24.82
N ASP A 191 14.47 -8.18 -23.98
CA ASP A 191 14.26 -7.53 -22.69
C ASP A 191 15.51 -6.74 -22.25
N VAL A 192 15.30 -5.82 -21.28
CA VAL A 192 16.38 -5.05 -20.66
C VAL A 192 16.18 -4.98 -19.15
N ARG A 193 17.21 -5.30 -18.40
CA ARG A 193 17.27 -5.11 -16.96
C ARG A 193 18.29 -4.03 -16.63
N VAL A 194 17.91 -3.06 -15.81
CA VAL A 194 18.81 -2.01 -15.31
C VAL A 194 18.87 -2.07 -13.80
N GLU A 195 20.07 -2.19 -13.27
CA GLU A 195 20.35 -2.18 -11.84
C GLU A 195 21.19 -0.94 -11.51
N VAL A 196 20.75 -0.17 -10.51
CA VAL A 196 21.45 1.02 -10.02
C VAL A 196 21.77 0.83 -8.55
N ASN A 197 23.03 0.98 -8.19
CA ASN A 197 23.54 0.83 -6.84
C ASN A 197 24.16 2.13 -6.35
N HIS A 198 23.90 2.48 -5.07
CA HIS A 198 24.55 3.58 -4.37
C HIS A 198 25.82 3.08 -3.66
N ASN A 199 26.97 3.69 -3.96
CA ASN A 199 28.28 3.21 -3.49
C ASN A 199 28.65 3.72 -2.08
N GLY A 200 27.78 4.51 -1.43
CA GLY A 200 28.03 5.04 -0.08
C GLY A 200 28.82 6.35 -0.01
N ASP A 201 29.54 6.71 -1.06
CA ASP A 201 30.33 7.93 -1.21
C ASP A 201 29.60 9.07 -1.99
N GLY A 202 28.32 8.86 -2.28
CA GLY A 202 27.49 9.76 -3.08
C GLY A 202 27.50 9.44 -4.58
N THR A 203 28.31 8.46 -5.02
CA THR A 203 28.30 8.00 -6.41
C THR A 203 27.37 6.81 -6.63
N PHE A 204 27.05 6.54 -7.88
CA PHE A 204 26.18 5.44 -8.30
C PHE A 204 26.87 4.62 -9.39
N THR A 205 26.66 3.30 -9.35
CA THR A 205 26.99 2.40 -10.45
C THR A 205 25.73 1.90 -11.12
N ARG A 206 25.79 1.69 -12.42
CA ARG A 206 24.68 1.19 -13.24
C ARG A 206 25.14 -0.01 -14.04
N LEU A 207 24.37 -1.10 -13.97
CA LEU A 207 24.55 -2.30 -14.80
C LEU A 207 23.32 -2.42 -15.71
N ILE A 208 23.58 -2.49 -17.02
CA ILE A 208 22.56 -2.78 -18.03
C ILE A 208 22.76 -4.22 -18.50
N THR A 209 21.75 -5.04 -18.36
CA THR A 209 21.72 -6.41 -18.90
C THR A 209 20.75 -6.43 -20.07
N LEU A 210 21.24 -6.76 -21.25
CA LEU A 210 20.47 -6.85 -22.48
C LEU A 210 20.20 -8.33 -22.77
N TYR A 211 18.96 -8.67 -23.11
CA TYR A 211 18.54 -9.99 -23.52
C TYR A 211 18.09 -9.91 -24.98
N GLY A 212 18.62 -10.77 -25.84
CA GLY A 212 18.31 -10.79 -27.26
C GLY A 212 19.51 -11.22 -28.10
N ASP A 213 19.30 -11.32 -29.41
CA ASP A 213 20.36 -11.63 -30.37
C ASP A 213 20.92 -10.32 -30.96
N LEU A 214 21.92 -9.76 -30.27
CA LEU A 214 22.51 -8.45 -30.53
C LEU A 214 23.98 -8.58 -30.93
N THR A 215 24.39 -7.81 -31.91
CA THR A 215 25.81 -7.65 -32.28
C THR A 215 26.53 -6.76 -31.27
N ASP A 216 27.88 -6.84 -31.24
CA ASP A 216 28.71 -6.02 -30.35
C ASP A 216 28.47 -4.50 -30.55
N ASP A 217 28.28 -4.07 -31.80
CA ASP A 217 28.00 -2.67 -32.16
C ASP A 217 26.62 -2.21 -31.65
N GLU A 218 25.60 -3.09 -31.70
CA GLU A 218 24.28 -2.81 -31.17
C GLU A 218 24.34 -2.73 -29.63
N VAL A 219 25.05 -3.64 -28.96
CA VAL A 219 25.27 -3.60 -27.51
C VAL A 219 25.92 -2.28 -27.09
N GLU A 220 26.97 -1.82 -27.79
CA GLU A 220 27.64 -0.57 -27.48
C GLU A 220 26.72 0.65 -27.72
N THR A 221 25.95 0.61 -28.81
CA THR A 221 24.92 1.64 -29.10
C THR A 221 23.88 1.75 -27.99
N LEU A 222 23.36 0.61 -27.54
CA LEU A 222 22.35 0.54 -26.45
C LEU A 222 22.96 0.97 -25.10
N ARG A 223 24.19 0.57 -24.83
CA ARG A 223 24.94 1.02 -23.64
C ARG A 223 25.09 2.55 -23.62
N ALA A 224 25.49 3.14 -24.74
CA ALA A 224 25.68 4.59 -24.87
C ALA A 224 24.35 5.35 -24.70
N ALA A 225 23.26 4.85 -25.29
CA ALA A 225 21.93 5.40 -25.11
C ALA A 225 21.47 5.38 -23.64
N GLY A 226 21.70 4.25 -22.95
CA GLY A 226 21.37 4.11 -21.53
C GLY A 226 22.20 5.01 -20.61
N ALA A 227 23.47 5.30 -20.99
CA ALA A 227 24.36 6.16 -20.22
C ALA A 227 24.03 7.66 -20.35
N SER A 228 23.26 8.06 -21.36
CA SER A 228 22.87 9.45 -21.65
C SER A 228 21.36 9.67 -21.61
N SER A 229 20.68 9.01 -20.69
CA SER A 229 19.22 9.11 -20.54
C SER A 229 18.78 10.52 -20.14
N THR A 230 17.48 10.81 -20.29
CA THR A 230 16.91 12.12 -19.97
C THR A 230 17.20 12.54 -18.52
N VAL A 231 17.09 11.62 -17.55
CA VAL A 231 17.35 11.94 -16.13
C VAL A 231 18.83 12.23 -15.89
N ASP A 232 19.74 11.51 -16.57
CA ASP A 232 21.18 11.80 -16.51
C ASP A 232 21.47 13.24 -16.98
N GLY A 233 20.81 13.69 -18.04
CA GLY A 233 20.90 15.06 -18.54
C GLY A 233 20.39 16.11 -17.56
N TYR A 234 19.33 15.81 -16.80
CA TYR A 234 18.82 16.72 -15.76
C TYR A 234 19.78 16.81 -14.57
N VAL A 235 20.31 15.68 -14.12
CA VAL A 235 21.27 15.62 -13.01
C VAL A 235 22.55 16.42 -13.35
N ALA A 236 23.03 16.33 -14.57
CA ALA A 236 24.24 17.06 -15.02
C ALA A 236 24.05 18.59 -15.09
N LYS A 237 22.82 19.07 -15.22
CA LYS A 237 22.50 20.51 -15.40
C LYS A 237 21.78 21.14 -14.20
N GLY A 238 21.37 20.34 -13.20
CA GLY A 238 20.40 20.74 -12.18
C GLY A 238 20.93 21.77 -11.21
N GLU A 239 20.46 23.02 -11.32
CA GLU A 239 20.39 23.97 -10.22
C GLU A 239 19.00 23.90 -9.59
N ILE A 240 18.94 23.92 -8.25
CA ILE A 240 17.69 23.89 -7.49
C ILE A 240 17.53 25.21 -6.75
N GLU A 241 16.59 26.05 -7.20
CA GLU A 241 16.15 27.20 -6.45
C GLU A 241 15.20 26.79 -5.34
N THR A 242 15.46 27.21 -4.11
CA THR A 242 14.65 26.83 -2.94
C THR A 242 14.00 28.07 -2.34
N THR A 243 12.67 28.07 -2.28
CA THR A 243 11.87 29.07 -1.57
C THR A 243 11.07 28.43 -0.45
N ALA A 244 10.68 29.22 0.56
CA ALA A 244 9.88 28.74 1.68
C ALA A 244 8.72 29.68 1.97
N GLU A 245 7.55 29.14 2.26
CA GLU A 245 6.38 29.88 2.71
C GLU A 245 5.73 29.20 3.92
N THR A 246 4.98 29.96 4.71
CA THR A 246 4.18 29.43 5.81
C THR A 246 2.70 29.43 5.44
N ALA A 247 1.98 28.34 5.79
CA ALA A 247 0.55 28.24 5.61
C ALA A 247 -0.12 27.62 6.83
N SER A 248 -1.24 28.19 7.30
CA SER A 248 -2.00 27.61 8.41
C SER A 248 -2.83 26.40 7.95
N LEU A 249 -3.01 25.41 8.83
CA LEU A 249 -3.90 24.26 8.58
C LEU A 249 -5.35 24.70 8.36
N GLU A 250 -5.79 25.83 8.93
CA GLU A 250 -7.12 26.37 8.70
C GLU A 250 -7.32 26.90 7.29
N ARG A 251 -6.32 27.57 6.69
CA ARG A 251 -6.35 27.96 5.28
C ARG A 251 -6.49 26.75 4.36
N ARG A 252 -5.79 25.65 4.64
CA ARG A 252 -5.93 24.39 3.91
C ARG A 252 -7.35 23.84 4.00
N ARG A 253 -8.00 23.88 5.18
CA ARG A 253 -9.38 23.43 5.35
C ARG A 253 -10.39 24.29 4.57
N ARG A 254 -10.20 25.59 4.49
CA ARG A 254 -11.06 26.53 3.73
C ARG A 254 -10.90 26.32 2.22
N GLN A 255 -9.69 26.19 1.73
CA GLN A 255 -9.41 25.87 0.30
C GLN A 255 -10.04 24.54 -0.12
N ASN A 256 -9.96 23.52 0.73
CA ASN A 256 -10.57 22.22 0.47
C ASN A 256 -12.12 22.30 0.41
N LYS A 257 -12.74 23.13 1.24
CA LYS A 257 -14.20 23.34 1.16
C LYS A 257 -14.61 24.07 -0.13
N LEU A 258 -13.86 25.06 -0.56
CA LEU A 258 -14.10 25.80 -1.81
C LEU A 258 -13.98 24.88 -3.05
N HIS A 259 -12.91 24.12 -3.17
CA HIS A 259 -12.72 23.18 -4.28
C HIS A 259 -13.78 22.07 -4.30
N ARG A 260 -14.29 21.66 -3.12
CA ARG A 260 -15.38 20.70 -3.03
C ARG A 260 -16.70 21.30 -3.52
N ALA A 261 -16.99 22.55 -3.19
CA ALA A 261 -18.17 23.24 -3.66
C ALA A 261 -18.13 23.44 -5.18
N GLU A 262 -16.99 23.82 -5.73
CA GLU A 262 -16.77 23.95 -7.20
C GLU A 262 -16.97 22.63 -7.95
N ARG A 263 -16.48 21.48 -7.38
CA ARG A 263 -16.67 20.15 -7.99
C ARG A 263 -18.12 19.65 -7.94
N LEU A 264 -18.90 20.11 -6.97
CA LEU A 264 -20.29 19.70 -6.79
C LEU A 264 -21.27 20.63 -7.51
N GLY A 265 -20.78 21.63 -8.24
CA GLY A 265 -21.62 22.54 -9.03
C GLY A 265 -22.55 23.43 -8.19
N LYS A 266 -22.13 23.75 -6.95
CA LYS A 266 -22.83 24.67 -6.05
C LYS A 266 -22.02 25.92 -5.78
#